data_3951b15d82c987eec69298d439ce68f7
#
_entry.id   3951b15d82c987eec69298d439ce68f7
#
_cell.length_a   1.000
_cell.length_b   1.000
_cell.length_c   1.000
_cell.angle_alpha   90.00
_cell.angle_beta   90.00
_cell.angle_gamma   90.00
#
_symmetry.space_group_name_H-M   'P 1'
#
loop_
_entity.id
_entity.type
_entity.pdbx_description
1 polymer ?
#
loop_
_entity_poly.entity_id
_entity_poly.type
_entity_poly.pdbx_seq_one_letter_code
_entity_poly.pdbx_strand_id
1 'polypeptide(L)'
;MAFANSSITDIIATTIQSRSGQLADNVMANNPLLDRLKKRGNVRPFSGGNVILEEIAYNDTNTNNTNSYSGYEVLNIAPNSPISAAQFSITQYASAVTMSGLEMLQNSGKEQIIDLLEGRIMVAEAQLQNRIDTDVYLDGSGNGGKNLTGLATAVPDSPSTGTYGGIDRATWSFWQSKAYSGATNGGAAVSAANIRQYMTALAIQLVRGSDKTDLIVADNNYYSLYVNALQAIQRVTSEDSASSGFASVKFFGGGTSADVVLGGGIGSHATANHMWFLNTKYIFLRPHKDRNFVPIGGDRQAINQDAIVKLIGWAGNLTCSGSQFQGVLTA
;
A
#
# COMPACT_ATOMS: atom_id res chain seq x y z
N MET A 1 -23.20 -31.58 -30.78
CA MET A 1 -22.34 -30.82 -31.70
C MET A 1 -20.94 -30.86 -31.11
N ALA A 2 -19.98 -31.40 -31.80
CA ALA A 2 -18.60 -31.38 -31.37
C ALA A 2 -18.13 -29.93 -31.45
N PHE A 3 -17.69 -29.38 -30.36
CA PHE A 3 -17.05 -28.09 -30.34
C PHE A 3 -15.68 -28.22 -31.03
N ALA A 4 -15.52 -27.56 -32.16
CA ALA A 4 -14.38 -27.72 -33.05
C ALA A 4 -13.07 -27.21 -32.43
N ASN A 5 -13.08 -26.59 -31.25
CA ASN A 5 -11.87 -26.12 -30.59
C ASN A 5 -12.18 -25.41 -29.28
N SER A 6 -12.81 -26.06 -28.39
CA SER A 6 -13.05 -25.34 -27.15
C SER A 6 -12.46 -26.12 -26.06
N SER A 7 -11.23 -25.88 -25.88
CA SER A 7 -10.75 -26.04 -24.55
C SER A 7 -11.50 -25.01 -23.71
N ILE A 8 -12.27 -25.47 -22.74
CA ILE A 8 -12.89 -24.63 -21.67
C ILE A 8 -11.84 -23.69 -21.11
N THR A 9 -10.62 -24.07 -21.16
CA THR A 9 -9.41 -23.38 -20.77
C THR A 9 -9.13 -22.12 -21.57
N ASP A 10 -9.41 -22.08 -22.87
CA ASP A 10 -9.25 -20.88 -23.68
C ASP A 10 -10.31 -19.84 -23.31
N ILE A 11 -11.53 -20.30 -22.98
CA ILE A 11 -12.60 -19.43 -22.51
C ILE A 11 -12.25 -18.84 -21.15
N ILE A 12 -11.72 -19.65 -20.21
CA ILE A 12 -11.27 -19.18 -18.91
C ILE A 12 -10.14 -18.16 -19.05
N ALA A 13 -9.14 -18.47 -19.86
CA ALA A 13 -7.99 -17.58 -20.06
C ALA A 13 -8.41 -16.24 -20.68
N THR A 14 -9.27 -16.25 -21.71
CA THR A 14 -9.76 -15.03 -22.35
C THR A 14 -10.64 -14.20 -21.42
N THR A 15 -11.48 -14.85 -20.60
CA THR A 15 -12.33 -14.16 -19.61
C THR A 15 -11.46 -13.48 -18.54
N ILE A 16 -10.49 -14.19 -17.96
CA ILE A 16 -9.58 -13.61 -16.98
C ILE A 16 -8.77 -12.48 -17.59
N GLN A 17 -8.25 -12.65 -18.81
CA GLN A 17 -7.45 -11.63 -19.48
C GLN A 17 -8.28 -10.39 -19.82
N SER A 18 -9.52 -10.52 -20.22
CA SER A 18 -10.40 -9.37 -20.47
C SER A 18 -10.76 -8.60 -19.20
N ARG A 19 -10.78 -9.27 -18.05
CA ARG A 19 -11.12 -8.68 -16.74
C ARG A 19 -9.91 -8.16 -15.96
N SER A 20 -8.69 -8.51 -16.37
CA SER A 20 -7.47 -8.16 -15.62
C SER A 20 -7.30 -6.65 -15.36
N GLY A 21 -7.61 -5.82 -16.35
CA GLY A 21 -7.56 -4.36 -16.22
C GLY A 21 -8.63 -3.83 -15.26
N GLN A 22 -9.85 -4.34 -15.37
CA GLN A 22 -10.96 -3.96 -14.49
C GLN A 22 -10.71 -4.40 -13.04
N LEU A 23 -10.14 -5.58 -12.85
CA LEU A 23 -9.76 -6.07 -11.52
C LEU A 23 -8.67 -5.20 -10.88
N ALA A 24 -7.63 -4.84 -11.62
CA ALA A 24 -6.60 -3.94 -11.15
C ALA A 24 -7.19 -2.58 -10.71
N ASP A 25 -8.13 -2.05 -11.48
CA ASP A 25 -8.82 -0.81 -11.15
C ASP A 25 -9.71 -0.95 -9.91
N ASN A 26 -10.42 -2.05 -9.76
CA ASN A 26 -11.27 -2.32 -8.59
C ASN A 26 -10.44 -2.46 -7.30
N VAL A 27 -9.31 -3.17 -7.34
CA VAL A 27 -8.38 -3.27 -6.19
C VAL A 27 -7.93 -1.88 -5.75
N MET A 28 -7.53 -1.03 -6.69
CA MET A 28 -7.08 0.32 -6.36
C MET A 28 -8.22 1.23 -5.89
N ALA A 29 -9.43 1.06 -6.40
CA ALA A 29 -10.57 1.88 -6.01
C ALA A 29 -11.12 1.54 -4.60
N ASN A 30 -10.91 0.32 -4.13
CA ASN A 30 -11.43 -0.13 -2.82
C ASN A 30 -10.60 0.35 -1.63
N ASN A 31 -9.31 0.62 -1.84
CA ASN A 31 -8.40 1.05 -0.77
C ASN A 31 -8.11 2.54 -0.90
N PRO A 32 -8.39 3.36 0.13
CA PRO A 32 -8.20 4.81 0.04
C PRO A 32 -6.73 5.22 -0.20
N LEU A 33 -5.77 4.45 0.30
CA LEU A 33 -4.36 4.69 0.02
C LEU A 33 -4.02 4.40 -1.44
N LEU A 34 -4.43 3.23 -1.95
CA LEU A 34 -4.15 2.82 -3.33
C LEU A 34 -4.84 3.74 -4.35
N ASP A 35 -6.08 4.16 -4.08
CA ASP A 35 -6.79 5.15 -4.90
C ASP A 35 -6.03 6.49 -4.95
N ARG A 36 -5.53 6.96 -3.80
CA ARG A 36 -4.73 8.19 -3.75
C ARG A 36 -3.42 8.06 -4.53
N LEU A 37 -2.73 6.91 -4.42
CA LEU A 37 -1.52 6.65 -5.20
C LEU A 37 -1.80 6.60 -6.71
N LYS A 38 -2.92 5.99 -7.12
CA LYS A 38 -3.35 5.96 -8.52
C LYS A 38 -3.63 7.36 -9.06
N LYS A 39 -4.41 8.16 -8.35
CA LYS A 39 -4.73 9.56 -8.72
C LYS A 39 -3.49 10.43 -8.83
N ARG A 40 -2.48 10.15 -8.03
CA ARG A 40 -1.20 10.89 -8.02
C ARG A 40 -0.20 10.41 -9.07
N GLY A 41 -0.47 9.32 -9.78
CA GLY A 41 0.45 8.70 -10.74
C GLY A 41 1.63 7.97 -10.08
N ASN A 42 1.48 7.56 -8.82
CA ASN A 42 2.50 6.85 -8.04
C ASN A 42 2.38 5.31 -8.14
N VAL A 43 1.59 4.82 -9.07
CA VAL A 43 1.59 3.43 -9.50
C VAL A 43 2.58 3.31 -10.65
N ARG A 44 3.77 2.76 -10.37
CA ARG A 44 4.90 2.72 -11.32
C ARG A 44 5.27 1.28 -11.64
N PRO A 45 4.80 0.71 -12.75
CA PRO A 45 5.11 -0.66 -13.11
C PRO A 45 6.60 -0.83 -13.41
N PHE A 46 7.15 -2.01 -13.07
CA PHE A 46 8.50 -2.43 -13.42
C PHE A 46 8.48 -3.66 -14.32
N SER A 47 9.55 -3.87 -15.08
CA SER A 47 9.60 -4.91 -16.12
C SER A 47 10.57 -6.05 -15.83
N GLY A 48 11.30 -6.01 -14.71
CA GLY A 48 12.27 -7.07 -14.36
C GLY A 48 13.30 -6.61 -13.34
N GLY A 49 14.19 -7.49 -12.98
CA GLY A 49 15.20 -7.30 -11.94
C GLY A 49 14.98 -8.25 -10.77
N ASN A 50 16.01 -8.46 -9.96
CA ASN A 50 15.93 -9.28 -8.76
C ASN A 50 15.28 -8.53 -7.58
N VAL A 51 15.43 -7.22 -7.57
CA VAL A 51 14.90 -6.31 -6.55
C VAL A 51 14.31 -5.06 -7.19
N ILE A 52 13.38 -4.42 -6.52
CA ILE A 52 12.85 -3.11 -6.88
C ILE A 52 13.74 -2.06 -6.22
N LEU A 53 14.30 -1.14 -7.01
CA LEU A 53 15.16 -0.07 -6.51
C LEU A 53 14.38 1.25 -6.46
N GLU A 54 14.52 1.97 -5.33
CA GLU A 54 14.06 3.36 -5.20
C GLU A 54 15.25 4.25 -4.88
N GLU A 55 15.50 5.23 -5.73
CA GLU A 55 16.59 6.18 -5.56
C GLU A 55 16.37 7.06 -4.33
N ILE A 56 17.41 7.25 -3.53
CA ILE A 56 17.40 8.06 -2.33
C ILE A 56 18.56 9.05 -2.42
N ALA A 57 18.25 10.32 -2.23
CA ALA A 57 19.25 11.36 -2.02
C ALA A 57 19.26 11.74 -0.54
N TYR A 58 20.44 11.76 0.07
CA TYR A 58 20.59 12.14 1.47
C TYR A 58 21.84 13.02 1.65
N ASN A 59 21.85 13.78 2.74
CA ASN A 59 23.03 14.55 3.09
C ASN A 59 23.96 13.69 3.94
N ASP A 60 25.15 13.42 3.44
CA ASP A 60 26.20 12.78 4.24
C ASP A 60 26.80 13.80 5.20
N THR A 61 26.48 13.63 6.49
CA THR A 61 26.94 14.53 7.55
C THR A 61 28.44 14.41 7.83
N ASN A 62 29.10 13.36 7.31
CA ASN A 62 30.54 13.15 7.53
C ASN A 62 31.44 14.04 6.67
N THR A 63 30.89 14.56 5.57
CA THR A 63 31.62 15.47 4.67
C THR A 63 30.77 16.72 4.43
N ASN A 64 31.00 17.74 5.24
CA ASN A 64 30.29 19.01 5.06
C ASN A 64 30.96 19.84 3.95
N ASN A 65 30.56 19.60 2.71
CA ASN A 65 31.04 20.32 1.53
C ASN A 65 30.32 21.65 1.26
N THR A 66 29.38 21.99 2.12
CA THR A 66 28.58 23.23 1.97
C THR A 66 28.82 24.13 3.18
N ASN A 67 29.76 25.06 3.07
CA ASN A 67 30.10 26.02 4.10
C ASN A 67 30.12 27.45 3.53
N SER A 68 29.83 28.43 4.36
CA SER A 68 30.20 29.81 4.11
C SER A 68 31.70 29.97 4.26
N TYR A 69 32.35 30.76 3.43
CA TYR A 69 33.79 31.02 3.49
C TYR A 69 34.08 32.51 3.41
N SER A 70 35.24 32.88 3.89
CA SER A 70 35.74 34.26 3.85
C SER A 70 37.16 34.30 3.26
N GLY A 71 37.30 35.06 2.17
CA GLY A 71 38.61 35.36 1.58
C GLY A 71 39.42 34.15 1.15
N TYR A 72 40.53 33.90 1.85
CA TYR A 72 41.52 32.84 1.52
C TYR A 72 41.33 31.53 2.26
N GLU A 73 40.13 31.25 2.81
CA GLU A 73 39.86 29.98 3.48
C GLU A 73 39.88 28.78 2.51
N VAL A 74 40.38 27.65 3.03
CA VAL A 74 40.39 26.39 2.24
C VAL A 74 39.01 25.78 2.23
N LEU A 75 38.46 25.60 1.05
CA LEU A 75 37.17 24.93 0.85
C LEU A 75 37.33 23.41 1.00
N ASN A 76 36.36 22.77 1.66
CA ASN A 76 36.30 21.31 1.70
C ASN A 76 35.80 20.76 0.37
N ILE A 77 36.68 20.03 -0.33
CA ILE A 77 36.41 19.41 -1.63
C ILE A 77 36.42 17.87 -1.54
N ALA A 78 36.24 17.31 -0.33
CA ALA A 78 36.23 15.87 -0.15
C ALA A 78 35.10 15.21 -0.95
N PRO A 79 35.32 14.03 -1.56
CA PRO A 79 34.27 13.32 -2.29
C PRO A 79 33.14 12.94 -1.35
N ASN A 80 31.91 13.10 -1.82
CA ASN A 80 30.68 12.78 -1.11
C ASN A 80 29.82 11.84 -1.96
N SER A 81 29.15 10.89 -1.35
CA SER A 81 28.22 9.96 -2.00
C SER A 81 26.78 10.22 -1.56
N PRO A 82 26.13 11.30 -2.06
CA PRO A 82 24.81 11.73 -1.60
C PRO A 82 23.66 10.88 -2.13
N ILE A 83 23.91 9.93 -3.02
CA ILE A 83 22.90 9.12 -3.69
C ILE A 83 23.09 7.65 -3.30
N SER A 84 22.01 7.02 -2.90
CA SER A 84 21.90 5.59 -2.64
C SER A 84 20.57 5.05 -3.18
N ALA A 85 20.30 3.77 -3.01
CA ALA A 85 19.04 3.16 -3.39
C ALA A 85 18.53 2.22 -2.30
N ALA A 86 17.24 2.35 -1.97
CA ALA A 86 16.56 1.35 -1.18
C ALA A 86 16.16 0.17 -2.07
N GLN A 87 16.28 -1.04 -1.53
CA GLN A 87 16.05 -2.30 -2.22
C GLN A 87 14.85 -3.03 -1.61
N PHE A 88 13.87 -3.36 -2.44
CA PHE A 88 12.66 -4.05 -2.01
C PHE A 88 12.53 -5.38 -2.76
N SER A 89 12.15 -6.43 -2.04
CA SER A 89 11.88 -7.74 -2.63
C SER A 89 10.61 -7.70 -3.49
N ILE A 90 10.54 -8.58 -4.48
CA ILE A 90 9.34 -8.80 -5.28
C ILE A 90 8.49 -9.84 -4.56
N THR A 91 7.25 -9.48 -4.23
CA THR A 91 6.27 -10.39 -3.64
C THR A 91 5.27 -10.86 -4.68
N GLN A 92 4.72 -12.07 -4.50
CA GLN A 92 3.78 -12.66 -5.45
C GLN A 92 2.55 -13.17 -4.72
N TYR A 93 1.39 -12.91 -5.32
CA TYR A 93 0.10 -13.40 -4.89
C TYR A 93 -0.53 -14.21 -6.01
N ALA A 94 -1.21 -15.28 -5.64
CA ALA A 94 -1.99 -16.08 -6.57
C ALA A 94 -3.30 -16.53 -5.93
N SER A 95 -4.36 -16.51 -6.70
CA SER A 95 -5.65 -17.10 -6.36
C SER A 95 -6.01 -18.17 -7.38
N ALA A 96 -6.54 -19.31 -6.90
CA ALA A 96 -6.86 -20.45 -7.74
C ALA A 96 -8.35 -20.49 -8.09
N VAL A 97 -8.64 -20.68 -9.35
CA VAL A 97 -9.97 -21.04 -9.87
C VAL A 97 -9.93 -22.51 -10.23
N THR A 98 -10.71 -23.35 -9.53
CA THR A 98 -10.74 -24.80 -9.74
C THR A 98 -12.12 -25.26 -10.23
N MET A 99 -12.15 -26.20 -11.17
CA MET A 99 -13.37 -26.86 -11.63
C MET A 99 -13.10 -28.37 -11.74
N SER A 100 -14.00 -29.19 -11.21
CA SER A 100 -13.94 -30.66 -11.38
C SER A 100 -14.61 -31.09 -12.69
N GLY A 101 -14.14 -32.21 -13.26
CA GLY A 101 -14.75 -32.79 -14.47
C GLY A 101 -16.21 -33.16 -14.27
N LEU A 102 -16.60 -33.63 -13.09
CA LEU A 102 -18.00 -33.92 -12.76
C LEU A 102 -18.88 -32.67 -12.78
N GLU A 103 -18.41 -31.55 -12.24
CA GLU A 103 -19.15 -30.27 -12.30
C GLU A 103 -19.32 -29.77 -13.73
N MET A 104 -18.30 -29.99 -14.57
CA MET A 104 -18.40 -29.65 -15.99
C MET A 104 -19.44 -30.52 -16.74
N LEU A 105 -19.54 -31.80 -16.39
CA LEU A 105 -20.53 -32.71 -16.95
C LEU A 105 -21.96 -32.36 -16.47
N GLN A 106 -22.13 -32.00 -15.21
CA GLN A 106 -23.41 -31.61 -14.62
C GLN A 106 -23.92 -30.28 -15.18
N ASN A 107 -23.04 -29.35 -15.51
CA ASN A 107 -23.34 -28.09 -16.16
C ASN A 107 -23.18 -28.18 -17.68
N SER A 108 -23.77 -29.20 -18.29
CA SER A 108 -23.74 -29.42 -19.74
C SER A 108 -24.59 -28.41 -20.48
N GLY A 109 -24.06 -27.25 -20.78
CA GLY A 109 -24.68 -26.19 -21.58
C GLY A 109 -23.70 -25.01 -21.61
N LYS A 110 -23.54 -24.41 -22.78
CA LYS A 110 -22.55 -23.34 -23.00
C LYS A 110 -22.78 -22.16 -22.08
N GLU A 111 -24.02 -21.77 -21.83
CA GLU A 111 -24.36 -20.63 -20.96
C GLU A 111 -24.19 -20.95 -19.49
N GLN A 112 -24.60 -22.12 -19.03
CA GLN A 112 -24.46 -22.54 -17.64
C GLN A 112 -22.97 -22.69 -17.21
N ILE A 113 -22.12 -23.22 -18.09
CA ILE A 113 -20.69 -23.35 -17.83
C ILE A 113 -20.05 -21.96 -17.71
N ILE A 114 -20.44 -21.02 -18.56
CA ILE A 114 -19.92 -19.65 -18.51
C ILE A 114 -20.30 -18.97 -17.19
N ASP A 115 -21.57 -19.09 -16.76
CA ASP A 115 -22.04 -18.48 -15.52
C ASP A 115 -21.33 -19.02 -14.27
N LEU A 116 -21.18 -20.36 -14.16
CA LEU A 116 -20.48 -20.97 -13.04
C LEU A 116 -19.01 -20.56 -13.00
N LEU A 117 -18.35 -20.54 -14.14
CA LEU A 117 -16.98 -20.15 -14.29
C LEU A 117 -16.78 -18.68 -13.93
N GLU A 118 -17.63 -17.80 -14.45
CA GLU A 118 -17.58 -16.38 -14.17
C GLU A 118 -17.76 -16.11 -12.68
N GLY A 119 -18.71 -16.77 -12.03
CA GLY A 119 -18.90 -16.67 -10.57
C GLY A 119 -17.67 -17.08 -9.78
N ARG A 120 -16.98 -18.18 -10.16
CA ARG A 120 -15.75 -18.62 -9.50
C ARG A 120 -14.57 -17.66 -9.73
N ILE A 121 -14.46 -17.10 -10.92
CA ILE A 121 -13.46 -16.05 -11.23
C ILE A 121 -13.72 -14.84 -10.35
N MET A 122 -14.96 -14.37 -10.23
CA MET A 122 -15.30 -13.21 -9.37
C MET A 122 -14.95 -13.45 -7.91
N VAL A 123 -15.19 -14.66 -7.38
CA VAL A 123 -14.81 -15.01 -6.00
C VAL A 123 -13.29 -15.00 -5.82
N ALA A 124 -12.54 -15.58 -6.75
CA ALA A 124 -11.08 -15.59 -6.71
C ALA A 124 -10.48 -14.18 -6.82
N GLU A 125 -11.07 -13.33 -7.66
CA GLU A 125 -10.73 -11.92 -7.79
C GLU A 125 -10.96 -11.17 -6.47
N ALA A 126 -12.14 -11.33 -5.86
CA ALA A 126 -12.47 -10.67 -4.59
C ALA A 126 -11.54 -11.11 -3.44
N GLN A 127 -11.19 -12.41 -3.38
CA GLN A 127 -10.24 -12.92 -2.40
C GLN A 127 -8.85 -12.30 -2.55
N LEU A 128 -8.36 -12.21 -3.79
CA LEU A 128 -7.06 -11.61 -4.09
C LEU A 128 -7.06 -10.10 -3.75
N GLN A 129 -8.14 -9.40 -4.08
CA GLN A 129 -8.35 -8.01 -3.74
C GLN A 129 -8.31 -7.79 -2.22
N ASN A 130 -9.14 -8.50 -1.46
CA ASN A 130 -9.20 -8.37 -0.01
C ASN A 130 -7.86 -8.67 0.65
N ARG A 131 -7.09 -9.62 0.09
CA ARG A 131 -5.78 -9.97 0.61
C ARG A 131 -4.77 -8.84 0.43
N ILE A 132 -4.69 -8.26 -0.76
CA ILE A 132 -3.79 -7.14 -1.05
C ILE A 132 -4.18 -5.92 -0.21
N ASP A 133 -5.48 -5.60 -0.11
CA ASP A 133 -5.99 -4.50 0.69
C ASP A 133 -5.58 -4.60 2.16
N THR A 134 -5.63 -5.81 2.71
CA THR A 134 -5.19 -6.07 4.09
C THR A 134 -3.68 -5.94 4.22
N ASP A 135 -2.92 -6.58 3.33
CA ASP A 135 -1.47 -6.65 3.43
C ASP A 135 -0.77 -5.29 3.21
N VAL A 136 -1.41 -4.34 2.52
CA VAL A 136 -0.93 -2.96 2.38
C VAL A 136 -0.73 -2.27 3.74
N TYR A 137 -1.50 -2.62 4.76
CA TYR A 137 -1.39 -2.03 6.10
C TYR A 137 -0.53 -2.84 7.06
N LEU A 138 -0.20 -4.08 6.73
CA LEU A 138 0.58 -4.99 7.58
C LEU A 138 2.10 -4.84 7.37
N ASP A 139 2.85 -5.64 8.12
CA ASP A 139 4.32 -5.62 8.14
C ASP A 139 5.01 -6.52 7.11
N GLY A 140 4.26 -7.31 6.35
CA GLY A 140 4.81 -8.26 5.39
C GLY A 140 5.34 -9.57 5.99
N SER A 141 5.31 -9.77 7.31
CA SER A 141 5.80 -10.98 7.98
C SER A 141 4.93 -12.22 7.76
N GLY A 142 3.68 -12.01 7.35
CA GLY A 142 2.72 -13.07 7.10
C GLY A 142 3.19 -14.07 6.04
N ASN A 143 2.68 -15.30 6.11
CA ASN A 143 3.04 -16.39 5.20
C ASN A 143 4.56 -16.64 5.08
N GLY A 144 5.26 -16.58 6.22
CA GLY A 144 6.72 -16.76 6.27
C GLY A 144 7.51 -15.64 5.59
N GLY A 145 7.04 -14.39 5.66
CA GLY A 145 7.71 -13.22 5.11
C GLY A 145 7.54 -13.04 3.59
N LYS A 146 6.51 -13.67 3.01
CA LYS A 146 6.22 -13.61 1.57
C LYS A 146 5.17 -12.57 1.20
N ASN A 147 4.53 -11.96 2.20
CA ASN A 147 3.52 -10.92 1.97
C ASN A 147 4.16 -9.60 1.54
N LEU A 148 3.33 -8.75 0.94
CA LEU A 148 3.68 -7.39 0.56
C LEU A 148 4.19 -6.61 1.79
N THR A 149 5.26 -5.86 1.63
CA THR A 149 5.81 -4.97 2.67
C THR A 149 4.92 -3.74 2.78
N GLY A 150 4.04 -3.72 3.77
CA GLY A 150 3.04 -2.67 3.93
C GLY A 150 3.47 -1.51 4.81
N LEU A 151 2.47 -0.69 5.22
CA LEU A 151 2.71 0.53 6.00
C LEU A 151 3.31 0.27 7.37
N ALA A 152 2.96 -0.84 8.05
CA ALA A 152 3.52 -1.14 9.36
C ALA A 152 5.04 -1.33 9.35
N THR A 153 5.62 -1.77 8.22
CA THR A 153 7.08 -1.81 8.04
C THR A 153 7.63 -0.47 7.54
N ALA A 154 6.93 0.20 6.63
CA ALA A 154 7.38 1.49 6.12
C ALA A 154 7.38 2.58 7.21
N VAL A 155 6.37 2.56 8.08
CA VAL A 155 6.13 3.53 9.15
C VAL A 155 5.83 2.78 10.46
N PRO A 156 6.84 2.17 11.10
CA PRO A 156 6.67 1.38 12.30
C PRO A 156 6.48 2.25 13.55
N ASP A 157 5.94 1.64 14.61
CA ASP A 157 5.77 2.26 15.92
C ASP A 157 7.10 2.61 16.59
N SER A 158 8.15 1.86 16.26
CA SER A 158 9.54 2.09 16.73
C SER A 158 10.44 2.49 15.57
N PRO A 159 10.47 3.77 15.17
CA PRO A 159 11.13 4.22 13.94
C PRO A 159 12.65 4.09 13.95
N SER A 160 13.28 4.00 15.13
CA SER A 160 14.73 3.91 15.29
C SER A 160 15.29 2.48 15.20
N THR A 161 14.43 1.48 14.97
CA THR A 161 14.83 0.07 14.94
C THR A 161 14.49 -0.60 13.63
N GLY A 162 15.20 -1.66 13.31
CA GLY A 162 14.94 -2.51 12.15
C GLY A 162 15.43 -1.96 10.82
N THR A 163 15.38 -2.84 9.82
CA THR A 163 15.85 -2.56 8.46
C THR A 163 14.65 -2.42 7.53
N TYR A 164 14.64 -1.39 6.69
CA TYR A 164 13.65 -1.18 5.65
C TYR A 164 14.32 -0.80 4.34
N GLY A 165 13.96 -1.48 3.26
CA GLY A 165 14.61 -1.26 1.96
C GLY A 165 16.12 -1.53 1.97
N GLY A 166 16.61 -2.45 2.82
CA GLY A 166 18.03 -2.75 2.97
C GLY A 166 18.84 -1.73 3.79
N ILE A 167 18.18 -0.69 4.32
CA ILE A 167 18.81 0.39 5.09
C ILE A 167 18.43 0.24 6.56
N ASP A 168 19.44 0.17 7.44
CA ASP A 168 19.26 0.10 8.88
C ASP A 168 18.87 1.47 9.46
N ARG A 169 17.72 1.52 10.14
CA ARG A 169 17.19 2.74 10.76
C ARG A 169 17.95 3.17 12.02
N ALA A 170 18.60 2.24 12.70
CA ALA A 170 19.40 2.57 13.87
C ALA A 170 20.63 3.38 13.48
N THR A 171 21.24 3.06 12.35
CA THR A 171 22.42 3.75 11.81
C THR A 171 22.06 5.03 11.08
N TRP A 172 20.96 5.04 10.31
CA TRP A 172 20.61 6.15 9.41
C TRP A 172 19.35 6.88 9.86
N SER A 173 19.52 7.97 10.60
CA SER A 173 18.41 8.77 11.15
C SER A 173 17.52 9.42 10.07
N PHE A 174 18.04 9.73 8.88
CA PHE A 174 17.24 10.25 7.78
C PHE A 174 16.22 9.24 7.23
N TRP A 175 16.41 7.94 7.51
CA TRP A 175 15.53 6.87 7.09
C TRP A 175 14.46 6.50 8.14
N GLN A 176 14.50 7.17 9.29
CA GLN A 176 13.51 6.99 10.36
C GLN A 176 12.23 7.76 10.05
N SER A 177 11.08 7.10 10.14
CA SER A 177 9.77 7.75 10.19
C SER A 177 9.57 8.43 11.55
N LYS A 178 8.40 9.05 11.76
CA LYS A 178 8.05 9.64 13.05
C LYS A 178 6.93 8.83 13.69
N ALA A 179 7.07 8.48 14.96
CA ALA A 179 6.03 7.87 15.76
C ALA A 179 5.66 8.77 16.94
N TYR A 180 4.38 8.90 17.19
CA TYR A 180 3.83 9.60 18.34
C TYR A 180 2.90 8.66 19.10
N SER A 181 3.29 8.23 20.29
CA SER A 181 2.44 7.45 21.17
C SER A 181 1.64 8.37 22.09
N GLY A 182 0.33 8.17 22.14
CA GLY A 182 -0.54 8.93 23.04
C GLY A 182 -0.12 8.78 24.49
N ALA A 183 0.17 7.56 24.93
CA ALA A 183 0.57 7.27 26.29
C ALA A 183 1.96 7.83 26.64
N THR A 184 2.95 7.63 25.76
CA THR A 184 4.37 7.98 26.04
C THR A 184 4.65 9.45 25.76
N ASN A 185 4.26 9.96 24.61
CA ASN A 185 4.54 11.33 24.20
C ASN A 185 3.44 12.32 24.62
N GLY A 186 2.19 11.86 24.65
CA GLY A 186 1.04 12.68 25.01
C GLY A 186 0.67 12.64 26.48
N GLY A 187 1.21 11.69 27.24
CA GLY A 187 0.93 11.50 28.68
C GLY A 187 -0.44 10.88 29.01
N ALA A 188 -1.26 10.57 28.02
CA ALA A 188 -2.56 9.89 28.18
C ALA A 188 -2.93 9.13 26.92
N ALA A 189 -3.73 8.07 27.08
CA ALA A 189 -4.27 7.34 25.95
C ALA A 189 -5.08 8.24 25.01
N VAL A 190 -5.08 7.90 23.72
CA VAL A 190 -5.80 8.68 22.70
C VAL A 190 -7.30 8.64 22.96
N SER A 191 -7.93 9.80 22.97
CA SER A 191 -9.36 10.03 23.21
C SER A 191 -9.90 11.14 22.34
N ALA A 192 -11.22 11.31 22.26
CA ALA A 192 -11.82 12.41 21.50
C ALA A 192 -11.40 13.82 22.02
N ALA A 193 -11.00 13.92 23.28
CA ALA A 193 -10.56 15.19 23.86
C ALA A 193 -9.14 15.60 23.43
N ASN A 194 -8.23 14.65 23.23
CA ASN A 194 -6.80 14.90 23.02
C ASN A 194 -6.29 14.56 21.60
N ILE A 195 -7.04 13.77 20.82
CA ILE A 195 -6.60 13.28 19.51
C ILE A 195 -6.15 14.41 18.57
N ARG A 196 -6.84 15.54 18.54
CA ARG A 196 -6.49 16.69 17.70
C ARG A 196 -5.15 17.32 18.10
N GLN A 197 -4.87 17.40 19.40
CA GLN A 197 -3.59 17.89 19.92
C GLN A 197 -2.47 16.96 19.49
N TYR A 198 -2.63 15.65 19.61
CA TYR A 198 -1.62 14.66 19.24
C TYR A 198 -1.38 14.63 17.73
N MET A 199 -2.46 14.69 16.94
CA MET A 199 -2.36 14.84 15.48
C MET A 199 -1.57 16.09 15.07
N THR A 200 -1.82 17.21 15.73
CA THR A 200 -1.10 18.46 15.45
C THR A 200 0.38 18.37 15.84
N ALA A 201 0.68 17.76 16.98
CA ALA A 201 2.06 17.57 17.45
C ALA A 201 2.86 16.67 16.49
N LEU A 202 2.25 15.59 15.97
CA LEU A 202 2.87 14.75 14.96
C LEU A 202 3.02 15.48 13.62
N ALA A 203 1.98 16.18 13.17
CA ALA A 203 2.00 16.90 11.90
C ALA A 203 3.13 17.94 11.83
N ILE A 204 3.40 18.67 12.91
CA ILE A 204 4.52 19.63 12.99
C ILE A 204 5.87 18.96 12.75
N GLN A 205 6.06 17.71 13.22
CA GLN A 205 7.32 16.97 13.05
C GLN A 205 7.52 16.45 11.61
N LEU A 206 6.46 16.42 10.79
CA LEU A 206 6.47 15.88 9.42
C LEU A 206 6.58 16.98 8.35
N VAL A 207 6.55 18.24 8.73
CA VAL A 207 6.62 19.37 7.78
C VAL A 207 8.07 19.75 7.52
N ARG A 208 8.45 19.78 6.23
CA ARG A 208 9.71 20.38 5.75
C ARG A 208 9.44 21.22 4.51
N GLY A 209 9.25 22.51 4.71
CA GLY A 209 8.94 23.43 3.61
C GLY A 209 7.64 23.06 2.89
N SER A 210 7.73 22.70 1.62
CA SER A 210 6.60 22.25 0.81
C SER A 210 6.22 20.78 1.02
N ASP A 211 7.13 19.97 1.58
CA ASP A 211 6.87 18.55 1.87
C ASP A 211 6.12 18.43 3.18
N LYS A 212 4.90 17.95 3.11
CA LYS A 212 3.97 17.79 4.23
C LYS A 212 2.99 16.65 3.98
N THR A 213 2.36 16.19 5.03
CA THR A 213 1.32 15.17 4.97
C THR A 213 0.17 15.62 4.07
N ASP A 214 -0.28 14.76 3.18
CA ASP A 214 -1.44 15.00 2.29
C ASP A 214 -2.57 13.99 2.50
N LEU A 215 -2.27 12.85 3.10
CA LEU A 215 -3.25 11.81 3.41
C LEU A 215 -3.04 11.30 4.84
N ILE A 216 -4.13 11.16 5.58
CA ILE A 216 -4.15 10.53 6.90
C ILE A 216 -5.10 9.32 6.82
N VAL A 217 -4.56 8.13 7.05
CA VAL A 217 -5.34 6.90 7.07
C VAL A 217 -5.50 6.46 8.51
N ALA A 218 -6.74 6.34 8.98
CA ALA A 218 -7.07 5.97 10.34
C ALA A 218 -7.80 4.63 10.40
N ASP A 219 -7.58 3.89 11.47
CA ASP A 219 -8.38 2.73 11.82
C ASP A 219 -9.80 3.14 12.28
N ASN A 220 -10.67 2.17 12.51
CA ASN A 220 -12.05 2.39 12.91
C ASN A 220 -12.16 3.19 14.21
N ASN A 221 -11.30 2.89 15.20
CA ASN A 221 -11.34 3.52 16.51
C ASN A 221 -10.88 4.99 16.44
N TYR A 222 -9.72 5.24 15.88
CA TYR A 222 -9.16 6.60 15.79
C TYR A 222 -9.95 7.49 14.84
N TYR A 223 -10.50 6.93 13.76
CA TYR A 223 -11.41 7.68 12.91
C TYR A 223 -12.67 8.12 13.66
N SER A 224 -13.29 7.21 14.45
CA SER A 224 -14.43 7.51 15.30
C SER A 224 -14.11 8.59 16.34
N LEU A 225 -12.97 8.48 17.04
CA LEU A 225 -12.53 9.47 18.02
C LEU A 225 -12.31 10.85 17.36
N TYR A 226 -11.73 10.87 16.18
CA TYR A 226 -11.50 12.12 15.42
C TYR A 226 -12.82 12.77 15.00
N VAL A 227 -13.74 12.00 14.43
CA VAL A 227 -15.07 12.50 14.03
C VAL A 227 -15.84 13.05 15.26
N ASN A 228 -15.79 12.35 16.40
CA ASN A 228 -16.39 12.81 17.65
C ASN A 228 -15.76 14.12 18.15
N ALA A 229 -14.43 14.26 18.04
CA ALA A 229 -13.73 15.49 18.38
C ALA A 229 -14.11 16.70 17.48
N LEU A 230 -14.63 16.45 16.29
CA LEU A 230 -15.08 17.47 15.34
C LEU A 230 -16.57 17.82 15.48
N GLN A 231 -17.37 17.04 16.22
CA GLN A 231 -18.80 17.32 16.40
C GLN A 231 -19.06 18.68 17.08
N ALA A 232 -18.15 19.13 17.92
CA ALA A 232 -18.20 20.45 18.55
C ALA A 232 -17.71 21.58 17.64
N ILE A 233 -17.19 21.28 16.45
CA ILE A 233 -16.58 22.20 15.51
C ILE A 233 -17.13 21.90 14.10
N GLN A 234 -17.30 22.92 13.28
CA GLN A 234 -17.82 22.75 11.92
C GLN A 234 -16.97 21.75 11.12
N ARG A 235 -17.61 20.73 10.55
CA ARG A 235 -16.96 19.73 9.69
C ARG A 235 -16.65 20.35 8.33
N VAL A 236 -15.41 20.16 7.87
CA VAL A 236 -15.00 20.54 6.52
C VAL A 236 -14.76 19.26 5.73
N THR A 237 -15.55 19.02 4.70
CA THR A 237 -15.44 17.86 3.81
C THR A 237 -14.61 18.19 2.57
N SER A 238 -13.92 17.19 2.04
CA SER A 238 -13.19 17.28 0.78
C SER A 238 -14.05 16.73 -0.37
N GLU A 239 -14.25 17.50 -1.42
CA GLU A 239 -15.02 17.08 -2.60
C GLU A 239 -14.27 16.03 -3.42
N ASP A 240 -12.94 16.11 -3.51
CA ASP A 240 -12.13 15.19 -4.32
C ASP A 240 -12.15 13.75 -3.80
N SER A 241 -12.18 13.56 -2.48
CA SER A 241 -12.27 12.23 -1.88
C SER A 241 -13.69 11.69 -1.89
N ALA A 242 -14.70 12.56 -1.84
CA ALA A 242 -16.11 12.16 -1.96
C ALA A 242 -16.44 11.60 -3.35
N SER A 243 -15.78 12.07 -4.40
CA SER A 243 -15.95 11.55 -5.76
C SER A 243 -15.54 10.09 -5.93
N SER A 244 -14.66 9.59 -5.07
CA SER A 244 -14.21 8.18 -5.05
C SER A 244 -15.05 7.29 -4.13
N GLY A 245 -16.10 7.82 -3.49
CA GLY A 245 -16.93 7.07 -2.54
C GLY A 245 -16.37 6.96 -1.13
N PHE A 246 -15.18 7.53 -0.85
CA PHE A 246 -14.63 7.56 0.51
C PHE A 246 -15.10 8.83 1.23
N ALA A 247 -15.76 8.66 2.38
CA ALA A 247 -16.05 9.78 3.27
C ALA A 247 -14.73 10.28 3.89
N SER A 248 -14.32 11.49 3.54
CA SER A 248 -13.12 12.12 4.09
C SER A 248 -13.46 13.39 4.85
N VAL A 249 -12.66 13.65 5.87
CA VAL A 249 -12.73 14.88 6.65
C VAL A 249 -11.37 15.55 6.61
N LYS A 250 -11.31 16.84 6.32
CA LYS A 250 -10.02 17.57 6.27
C LYS A 250 -9.48 17.82 7.67
N PHE A 251 -8.19 17.53 7.84
CA PHE A 251 -7.40 17.95 8.98
C PHE A 251 -6.62 19.21 8.64
N PHE A 252 -6.74 20.24 9.50
CA PHE A 252 -5.95 21.47 9.44
C PHE A 252 -5.19 21.60 10.76
N GLY A 253 -3.89 21.51 10.71
CA GLY A 253 -3.03 21.62 11.89
C GLY A 253 -1.55 21.49 11.55
N GLY A 254 -0.67 22.08 12.37
CA GLY A 254 0.76 21.94 12.19
C GLY A 254 1.31 22.45 10.84
N GLY A 255 0.64 23.39 10.16
CA GLY A 255 1.02 23.84 8.82
C GLY A 255 0.64 22.89 7.69
N THR A 256 -0.16 21.86 7.99
CA THR A 256 -0.59 20.80 7.07
C THR A 256 -2.10 20.89 6.82
N SER A 257 -2.50 20.60 5.58
CA SER A 257 -3.89 20.31 5.20
C SER A 257 -3.91 18.92 4.58
N ALA A 258 -4.54 17.97 5.23
CA ALA A 258 -4.57 16.57 4.81
C ALA A 258 -6.00 16.02 4.84
N ASP A 259 -6.28 15.06 3.94
CA ASP A 259 -7.54 14.34 3.93
C ASP A 259 -7.46 13.16 4.92
N VAL A 260 -8.38 13.10 5.88
CA VAL A 260 -8.49 11.99 6.82
C VAL A 260 -9.51 10.99 6.28
N VAL A 261 -9.06 9.78 6.01
CA VAL A 261 -9.89 8.71 5.45
C VAL A 261 -9.91 7.49 6.38
N LEU A 262 -11.01 6.74 6.32
CA LEU A 262 -11.13 5.48 7.02
C LEU A 262 -10.40 4.39 6.24
N GLY A 263 -9.37 3.80 6.82
CA GLY A 263 -8.66 2.62 6.29
C GLY A 263 -9.23 1.29 6.78
N GLY A 264 -10.40 1.32 7.39
CA GLY A 264 -11.08 0.17 7.98
C GLY A 264 -12.47 -0.04 7.37
N GLY A 265 -13.40 -0.51 8.17
CA GLY A 265 -14.76 -0.84 7.78
C GLY A 265 -15.08 -2.30 8.06
N ILE A 266 -15.87 -2.94 7.20
CA ILE A 266 -16.11 -4.38 7.29
C ILE A 266 -14.80 -5.10 6.91
N GLY A 267 -14.25 -5.91 7.82
CA GLY A 267 -12.99 -6.61 7.63
C GLY A 267 -11.75 -5.90 8.20
N SER A 268 -11.86 -4.65 8.63
CA SER A 268 -10.84 -3.88 9.37
C SER A 268 -9.41 -4.06 8.81
N HIS A 269 -9.11 -3.47 7.67
CA HIS A 269 -7.82 -3.62 7.00
C HIS A 269 -6.68 -2.90 7.71
N ALA A 270 -6.93 -1.70 8.26
CA ALA A 270 -5.94 -0.94 9.01
C ALA A 270 -5.71 -1.54 10.41
N THR A 271 -4.45 -1.55 10.85
CA THR A 271 -4.08 -2.02 12.20
C THR A 271 -4.80 -1.19 13.26
N ALA A 272 -5.38 -1.86 14.27
CA ALA A 272 -6.14 -1.23 15.33
C ALA A 272 -5.30 -0.21 16.11
N ASN A 273 -5.94 0.90 16.52
CA ASN A 273 -5.31 2.00 17.24
C ASN A 273 -4.09 2.62 16.53
N HIS A 274 -4.14 2.67 15.20
CA HIS A 274 -3.13 3.32 14.37
C HIS A 274 -3.76 4.38 13.46
N MET A 275 -3.05 5.49 13.33
CA MET A 275 -3.38 6.52 12.36
C MET A 275 -2.10 6.96 11.65
N TRP A 276 -2.00 6.67 10.35
CA TRP A 276 -0.82 6.99 9.54
C TRP A 276 -0.94 8.34 8.88
N PHE A 277 0.07 9.17 9.08
CA PHE A 277 0.26 10.46 8.44
C PHE A 277 1.19 10.27 7.25
N LEU A 278 0.66 10.35 6.04
CA LEU A 278 1.37 9.98 4.83
C LEU A 278 1.59 11.18 3.92
N ASN A 279 2.81 11.28 3.42
CA ASN A 279 3.13 12.10 2.26
C ASN A 279 3.20 11.15 1.06
N THR A 280 2.10 11.07 0.31
CA THR A 280 1.96 10.13 -0.80
C THR A 280 2.89 10.41 -1.98
N LYS A 281 3.61 11.55 -1.97
CA LYS A 281 4.65 11.86 -2.96
C LYS A 281 5.80 10.85 -2.95
N TYR A 282 6.10 10.28 -1.79
CA TYR A 282 7.23 9.36 -1.56
C TYR A 282 6.83 7.90 -1.40
N ILE A 283 5.56 7.57 -1.59
CA ILE A 283 5.04 6.19 -1.52
C ILE A 283 4.64 5.76 -2.92
N PHE A 284 5.09 4.57 -3.34
CA PHE A 284 4.82 4.02 -4.66
C PHE A 284 4.31 2.59 -4.57
N LEU A 285 3.32 2.27 -5.38
CA LEU A 285 2.96 0.88 -5.69
C LEU A 285 3.71 0.46 -6.95
N ARG A 286 4.45 -0.64 -6.86
CA ARG A 286 5.31 -1.16 -7.94
C ARG A 286 4.81 -2.52 -8.44
N PRO A 287 3.76 -2.59 -9.29
CA PRO A 287 3.32 -3.83 -9.90
C PRO A 287 4.26 -4.24 -11.04
N HIS A 288 4.41 -5.55 -11.25
CA HIS A 288 5.13 -6.07 -12.41
C HIS A 288 4.26 -5.96 -13.67
N LYS A 289 4.84 -5.56 -14.81
CA LYS A 289 4.09 -5.36 -16.07
C LYS A 289 3.37 -6.62 -16.53
N ASP A 290 4.07 -7.78 -16.49
CA ASP A 290 3.57 -9.04 -17.05
C ASP A 290 2.81 -9.88 -16.00
N ARG A 291 2.64 -9.37 -14.77
CA ARG A 291 1.95 -10.09 -13.71
C ARG A 291 1.14 -9.15 -12.81
N ASN A 292 0.24 -8.43 -13.45
CA ASN A 292 -0.71 -7.53 -12.78
C ASN A 292 -2.13 -8.03 -13.00
N PHE A 293 -2.57 -8.96 -12.13
CA PHE A 293 -3.87 -9.65 -12.19
C PHE A 293 -4.10 -10.43 -13.50
N VAL A 294 -3.07 -11.12 -13.95
CA VAL A 294 -3.11 -11.93 -15.17
C VAL A 294 -3.08 -13.42 -14.87
N PRO A 295 -3.57 -14.28 -15.79
CA PRO A 295 -3.44 -15.72 -15.65
C PRO A 295 -2.00 -16.16 -15.57
N ILE A 296 -1.67 -17.08 -14.65
CA ILE A 296 -0.34 -17.66 -14.52
C ILE A 296 -0.27 -18.98 -15.25
N GLY A 297 0.47 -19.00 -16.35
CA GLY A 297 0.75 -20.23 -17.12
C GLY A 297 -0.47 -20.80 -17.85
N GLY A 298 -0.28 -21.96 -18.49
CA GLY A 298 -1.35 -22.72 -19.10
C GLY A 298 -2.17 -23.53 -18.09
N ASP A 299 -3.03 -24.38 -18.63
CA ASP A 299 -3.87 -25.28 -17.83
C ASP A 299 -3.02 -26.24 -17.03
N ARG A 300 -3.36 -26.38 -15.77
CA ARG A 300 -2.77 -27.34 -14.88
C ARG A 300 -3.81 -28.41 -14.55
N GLN A 301 -3.67 -29.58 -15.14
CA GLN A 301 -4.34 -30.79 -14.67
C GLN A 301 -3.44 -31.52 -13.71
N ALA A 302 -3.95 -31.88 -12.55
CA ALA A 302 -3.25 -32.80 -11.68
C ALA A 302 -3.26 -34.19 -12.32
N ILE A 303 -2.13 -34.91 -12.30
CA ILE A 303 -1.98 -36.22 -12.95
C ILE A 303 -3.02 -37.23 -12.43
N ASN A 304 -3.47 -37.08 -11.17
CA ASN A 304 -4.34 -38.01 -10.47
C ASN A 304 -5.73 -37.43 -10.16
N GLN A 305 -6.12 -36.28 -10.73
CA GLN A 305 -7.40 -35.65 -10.46
C GLN A 305 -8.04 -35.14 -11.75
N ASP A 306 -9.31 -35.45 -11.95
CA ASP A 306 -10.14 -34.89 -13.03
C ASP A 306 -10.62 -33.49 -12.62
N ALA A 307 -9.68 -32.52 -12.69
CA ALA A 307 -9.95 -31.13 -12.35
C ALA A 307 -9.04 -30.19 -13.17
N ILE A 308 -9.62 -29.06 -13.58
CA ILE A 308 -8.91 -27.96 -14.23
C ILE A 308 -8.62 -26.87 -13.19
N VAL A 309 -7.39 -26.40 -13.14
CA VAL A 309 -6.96 -25.34 -12.24
C VAL A 309 -6.35 -24.19 -13.05
N LYS A 310 -6.84 -22.99 -12.85
CA LYS A 310 -6.25 -21.74 -13.33
C LYS A 310 -5.84 -20.88 -12.16
N LEU A 311 -4.73 -20.18 -12.31
CA LEU A 311 -4.21 -19.28 -11.31
C LEU A 311 -4.28 -17.84 -11.83
N ILE A 312 -4.85 -16.94 -11.04
CA ILE A 312 -4.76 -15.48 -11.26
C ILE A 312 -3.62 -14.99 -10.39
N GLY A 313 -2.68 -14.24 -10.97
CA GLY A 313 -1.51 -13.78 -10.25
C GLY A 313 -1.29 -12.28 -10.29
N TRP A 314 -0.71 -11.81 -9.20
CA TRP A 314 -0.18 -10.46 -9.06
C TRP A 314 1.24 -10.53 -8.52
N ALA A 315 2.12 -9.64 -8.97
CA ALA A 315 3.46 -9.51 -8.43
C ALA A 315 3.82 -8.04 -8.29
N GLY A 316 4.45 -7.69 -7.18
CA GLY A 316 4.85 -6.31 -6.91
C GLY A 316 5.24 -6.08 -5.46
N ASN A 317 5.42 -4.82 -5.08
CA ASN A 317 5.57 -4.40 -3.69
C ASN A 317 5.14 -2.94 -3.51
N LEU A 318 4.89 -2.54 -2.25
CA LEU A 318 4.75 -1.15 -1.84
C LEU A 318 6.13 -0.65 -1.42
N THR A 319 6.56 0.49 -1.97
CA THR A 319 7.88 1.07 -1.71
C THR A 319 7.75 2.50 -1.20
N CYS A 320 8.73 2.94 -0.41
CA CYS A 320 8.81 4.30 0.06
C CYS A 320 10.22 4.84 -0.16
N SER A 321 10.36 6.02 -0.76
CA SER A 321 11.63 6.70 -0.99
C SER A 321 11.95 7.78 0.05
N GLY A 322 11.00 8.11 0.95
CA GLY A 322 11.16 9.16 1.96
C GLY A 322 10.47 8.82 3.27
N SER A 323 11.06 7.92 4.07
CA SER A 323 10.51 7.50 5.36
C SER A 323 10.35 8.64 6.35
N GLN A 324 11.27 9.61 6.37
CA GLN A 324 11.24 10.74 7.32
C GLN A 324 10.00 11.64 7.20
N PHE A 325 9.29 11.59 6.05
CA PHE A 325 8.08 12.37 5.81
C PHE A 325 6.79 11.60 6.17
N GLN A 326 6.95 10.41 6.70
CA GLN A 326 5.86 9.54 7.11
C GLN A 326 5.79 9.47 8.63
N GLY A 327 4.59 9.39 9.17
CA GLY A 327 4.40 9.28 10.60
C GLY A 327 3.25 8.37 10.99
N VAL A 328 3.27 7.92 12.25
CA VAL A 328 2.20 7.12 12.86
C VAL A 328 1.86 7.65 14.23
N LEU A 329 0.56 7.77 14.48
CA LEU A 329 -0.01 8.01 15.81
C LEU A 329 -0.50 6.67 16.36
N THR A 330 -0.01 6.30 17.54
CA THR A 330 -0.36 5.05 18.25
C THR A 330 -0.92 5.30 19.64
N ALA A 331 -1.33 4.23 20.32
CA ALA A 331 -1.87 4.29 21.68
C ALA A 331 -0.84 4.76 22.72
#